data_3f9b32b2a9730c1b2df4821b5019720b
#
_entry.id   3f9b32b2a9730c1b2df4821b5019720b
#
_cell.length_a   1.000
_cell.length_b   1.000
_cell.length_c   1.000
_cell.angle_alpha   90.00
_cell.angle_beta   90.00
_cell.angle_gamma   90.00
#
_symmetry.space_group_name_H-M   'P 1'
#
loop_
_entity.id
_entity.type
_entity.pdbx_description
1 polymer ?
#
loop_
_entity_poly.entity_id
_entity_poly.type
_entity_poly.pdbx_seq_one_letter_code
_entity_poly.pdbx_strand_id
1 'polypeptide(L)'
;MDAIINTCFETGGSYHTIAYYSHVIPAVIAAFLAIFILIKTKFSFLARVFALFSLLFSIWLVGDLIAWTSPNYYMVSFVWSFLDYMSTAFVVVGVYFFLCLILERDVSFPVRMFFIGITLPAFFVTVAGVSIHEFYQPVCEALENTFLTNYKLFVEVLGIVIITIVGGYQFQFGNTVKRRQILFFGGAMFLFLLIFGVTEYLASVTDVYEINLYSLLILPVFLLIITFSITNLQI
;
A
#
# COMPACT_ATOMS: atom_id res chain seq x y z
N MET A 1 -11.24 -29.64 21.19
CA MET A 1 -10.71 -28.32 20.85
C MET A 1 -10.64 -28.11 19.34
N ASP A 2 -10.93 -29.10 18.53
CA ASP A 2 -10.64 -29.15 17.08
C ASP A 2 -11.84 -28.87 16.17
N ALA A 3 -13.03 -28.57 16.70
CA ALA A 3 -14.24 -28.35 15.91
C ALA A 3 -14.61 -26.87 15.67
N ILE A 4 -13.93 -25.92 16.34
CA ILE A 4 -14.24 -24.47 16.27
C ILE A 4 -13.38 -23.74 15.21
N ILE A 5 -12.36 -24.41 14.68
CA ILE A 5 -11.30 -23.77 13.90
C ILE A 5 -11.63 -23.60 12.40
N ASN A 6 -12.72 -24.18 11.91
CA ASN A 6 -12.92 -24.33 10.45
C ASN A 6 -14.05 -23.49 9.84
N THR A 7 -14.70 -22.62 10.57
CA THR A 7 -15.82 -21.83 10.04
C THR A 7 -15.61 -20.34 10.17
N CYS A 8 -14.66 -19.81 9.41
CA CYS A 8 -14.65 -18.42 9.06
C CYS A 8 -15.71 -18.20 7.97
N PHE A 9 -16.57 -17.19 8.12
CA PHE A 9 -17.58 -16.78 7.13
C PHE A 9 -18.80 -17.69 6.90
N GLU A 10 -19.48 -18.15 7.96
CA GLU A 10 -20.83 -18.71 7.80
C GLU A 10 -21.91 -17.66 7.46
N THR A 11 -21.60 -16.39 7.49
CA THR A 11 -22.57 -15.35 7.15
C THR A 11 -22.40 -14.94 5.68
N GLY A 12 -23.15 -15.60 4.79
CA GLY A 12 -23.33 -15.17 3.39
C GLY A 12 -23.92 -13.76 3.32
N GLY A 13 -23.08 -12.76 3.36
CA GLY A 13 -23.46 -11.36 3.34
C GLY A 13 -22.99 -10.64 2.07
N SER A 14 -23.48 -9.43 1.85
CA SER A 14 -23.07 -8.49 0.78
C SER A 14 -21.57 -8.16 0.77
N TYR A 15 -20.85 -8.46 1.84
CA TYR A 15 -19.41 -8.22 1.99
C TYR A 15 -18.56 -8.89 0.91
N HIS A 16 -18.87 -10.13 0.53
CA HIS A 16 -18.13 -10.83 -0.52
C HIS A 16 -18.15 -10.10 -1.86
N THR A 17 -19.27 -9.47 -2.20
CA THR A 17 -19.40 -8.73 -3.45
C THR A 17 -18.56 -7.46 -3.42
N ILE A 18 -18.61 -6.69 -2.33
CA ILE A 18 -17.82 -5.47 -2.16
C ILE A 18 -16.34 -5.80 -2.12
N ALA A 19 -15.94 -6.79 -1.32
CA ALA A 19 -14.55 -7.24 -1.23
C ALA A 19 -14.01 -7.65 -2.60
N TYR A 20 -14.78 -8.43 -3.37
CA TYR A 20 -14.36 -8.84 -4.70
C TYR A 20 -14.11 -7.64 -5.64
N TYR A 21 -15.06 -6.71 -5.76
CA TYR A 21 -14.91 -5.58 -6.66
C TYR A 21 -13.88 -4.55 -6.20
N SER A 22 -13.76 -4.32 -4.89
CA SER A 22 -12.76 -3.39 -4.34
C SER A 22 -11.32 -3.88 -4.52
N HIS A 23 -11.10 -5.18 -4.70
CA HIS A 23 -9.77 -5.76 -4.87
C HIS A 23 -9.44 -6.11 -6.31
N VAL A 24 -10.32 -6.83 -7.02
CA VAL A 24 -10.01 -7.33 -8.36
C VAL A 24 -9.82 -6.19 -9.36
N ILE A 25 -10.72 -5.21 -9.37
CA ILE A 25 -10.65 -4.10 -10.32
C ILE A 25 -9.38 -3.28 -10.11
N PRO A 26 -9.06 -2.79 -8.89
CA PRO A 26 -7.81 -2.08 -8.65
C PRO A 26 -6.55 -2.91 -8.93
N ALA A 27 -6.55 -4.21 -8.59
CA ALA A 27 -5.40 -5.08 -8.84
C ALA A 27 -5.11 -5.21 -10.34
N VAL A 28 -6.14 -5.44 -11.16
CA VAL A 28 -6.00 -5.53 -12.61
C VAL A 28 -5.54 -4.20 -13.21
N ILE A 29 -6.12 -3.08 -12.76
CA ILE A 29 -5.71 -1.74 -13.21
C ILE A 29 -4.25 -1.49 -12.84
N ALA A 30 -3.83 -1.78 -11.61
CA ALA A 30 -2.46 -1.58 -11.16
C ALA A 30 -1.45 -2.41 -11.96
N ALA A 31 -1.74 -3.69 -12.19
CA ALA A 31 -0.89 -4.57 -13.01
C ALA A 31 -0.81 -4.08 -14.47
N PHE A 32 -1.94 -3.69 -15.06
CA PHE A 32 -1.97 -3.14 -16.41
C PHE A 32 -1.15 -1.86 -16.52
N LEU A 33 -1.31 -0.92 -15.59
CA LEU A 33 -0.57 0.34 -15.58
C LEU A 33 0.94 0.13 -15.40
N ALA A 34 1.35 -0.85 -14.57
CA ALA A 34 2.74 -1.24 -14.43
C ALA A 34 3.36 -1.68 -15.76
N ILE A 35 2.68 -2.56 -16.48
CA ILE A 35 3.13 -3.05 -17.78
C ILE A 35 3.12 -1.93 -18.83
N PHE A 36 2.03 -1.17 -18.88
CA PHE A 36 1.85 -0.07 -19.82
C PHE A 36 2.98 0.96 -19.71
N ILE A 37 3.31 1.40 -18.49
CA ILE A 37 4.34 2.41 -18.29
C ILE A 37 5.73 1.90 -18.66
N LEU A 38 6.05 0.64 -18.34
CA LEU A 38 7.32 0.03 -18.73
C LEU A 38 7.52 0.03 -20.24
N ILE A 39 6.49 -0.36 -20.99
CA ILE A 39 6.55 -0.40 -22.46
C ILE A 39 6.63 1.03 -23.03
N LYS A 40 5.77 1.93 -22.55
CA LYS A 40 5.66 3.30 -23.05
C LYS A 40 6.95 4.10 -22.88
N THR A 41 7.66 3.90 -21.77
CA THR A 41 8.87 4.66 -21.41
C THR A 41 10.17 3.89 -21.66
N LYS A 42 10.10 2.77 -22.42
CA LYS A 42 11.26 1.95 -22.75
C LYS A 42 12.08 1.53 -21.51
N PHE A 43 11.40 1.11 -20.45
CA PHE A 43 12.02 0.64 -19.22
C PHE A 43 12.91 1.68 -18.50
N SER A 44 12.57 2.96 -18.57
CA SER A 44 13.29 3.99 -17.83
C SER A 44 13.39 3.65 -16.33
N PHE A 45 14.36 4.23 -15.63
CA PHE A 45 14.55 3.97 -14.19
C PHE A 45 13.27 4.28 -13.37
N LEU A 46 12.66 5.43 -13.59
CA LEU A 46 11.42 5.82 -12.90
C LEU A 46 10.26 4.88 -13.21
N ALA A 47 10.14 4.43 -14.48
CA ALA A 47 9.11 3.47 -14.84
C ALA A 47 9.29 2.12 -14.15
N ARG A 48 10.53 1.66 -13.95
CA ARG A 48 10.80 0.43 -13.19
C ARG A 48 10.40 0.56 -11.73
N VAL A 49 10.69 1.68 -11.08
CA VAL A 49 10.29 1.93 -9.69
C VAL A 49 8.77 2.04 -9.57
N PHE A 50 8.11 2.76 -10.49
CA PHE A 50 6.65 2.83 -10.54
C PHE A 50 6.01 1.46 -10.80
N ALA A 51 6.56 0.68 -11.72
CA ALA A 51 6.06 -0.66 -11.98
C ALA A 51 6.20 -1.58 -10.77
N LEU A 52 7.33 -1.51 -10.06
CA LEU A 52 7.52 -2.23 -8.80
C LEU A 52 6.45 -1.83 -7.78
N PHE A 53 6.24 -0.53 -7.57
CA PHE A 53 5.21 0.00 -6.69
C PHE A 53 3.81 -0.54 -7.06
N SER A 54 3.43 -0.45 -8.34
CA SER A 54 2.11 -0.88 -8.82
C SER A 54 1.93 -2.40 -8.74
N LEU A 55 2.98 -3.19 -9.00
CA LEU A 55 2.94 -4.64 -8.88
C LEU A 55 2.85 -5.10 -7.41
N LEU A 56 3.62 -4.49 -6.52
CA LEU A 56 3.51 -4.75 -5.08
C LEU A 56 2.08 -4.51 -4.59
N PHE A 57 1.48 -3.41 -5.02
CA PHE A 57 0.11 -3.11 -4.69
C PHE A 57 -0.88 -4.12 -5.29
N SER A 58 -0.71 -4.51 -6.55
CA SER A 58 -1.56 -5.53 -7.17
C SER A 58 -1.48 -6.87 -6.43
N ILE A 59 -0.27 -7.30 -6.03
CA ILE A 59 -0.05 -8.52 -5.26
C ILE A 59 -0.68 -8.40 -3.87
N TRP A 60 -0.54 -7.25 -3.22
CA TRP A 60 -1.15 -6.97 -1.93
C TRP A 60 -2.67 -7.12 -2.00
N LEU A 61 -3.34 -6.50 -3.00
CA LEU A 61 -4.79 -6.61 -3.20
C LEU A 61 -5.25 -8.05 -3.43
N VAL A 62 -4.51 -8.83 -4.22
CA VAL A 62 -4.86 -10.25 -4.45
C VAL A 62 -4.70 -11.05 -3.15
N GLY A 63 -3.66 -10.79 -2.37
CA GLY A 63 -3.48 -11.40 -1.06
C GLY A 63 -4.61 -11.03 -0.11
N ASP A 64 -4.95 -9.75 -0.02
CA ASP A 64 -6.03 -9.27 0.83
C ASP A 64 -7.39 -9.89 0.45
N LEU A 65 -7.70 -9.97 -0.84
CA LEU A 65 -8.89 -10.68 -1.31
C LEU A 65 -8.91 -12.16 -0.87
N ILE A 66 -7.75 -12.85 -0.91
CA ILE A 66 -7.64 -14.23 -0.45
C ILE A 66 -7.91 -14.30 1.06
N ALA A 67 -7.37 -13.35 1.84
CA ALA A 67 -7.62 -13.27 3.27
C ALA A 67 -9.11 -13.06 3.57
N TRP A 68 -9.79 -12.17 2.84
CA TRP A 68 -11.22 -11.89 3.00
C TRP A 68 -12.16 -12.99 2.52
N THR A 69 -11.72 -13.89 1.65
CA THR A 69 -12.59 -14.90 1.02
C THR A 69 -12.26 -16.33 1.43
N SER A 70 -11.12 -16.56 2.08
CA SER A 70 -10.71 -17.92 2.47
C SER A 70 -11.37 -18.37 3.77
N PRO A 71 -12.01 -19.53 3.80
CA PRO A 71 -12.53 -20.14 5.04
C PRO A 71 -11.43 -20.83 5.86
N ASN A 72 -10.19 -20.90 5.34
CA ASN A 72 -9.10 -21.64 5.96
C ASN A 72 -8.27 -20.72 6.84
N TYR A 73 -8.35 -20.92 8.15
CA TYR A 73 -7.58 -20.17 9.16
C TYR A 73 -6.08 -20.11 8.89
N TYR A 74 -5.45 -21.23 8.51
CA TYR A 74 -4.00 -21.24 8.23
C TYR A 74 -3.65 -20.41 7.00
N MET A 75 -4.50 -20.45 5.97
CA MET A 75 -4.32 -19.65 4.78
C MET A 75 -4.47 -18.15 5.10
N VAL A 76 -5.52 -17.79 5.84
CA VAL A 76 -5.74 -16.40 6.28
C VAL A 76 -4.56 -15.89 7.10
N SER A 77 -4.13 -16.68 8.12
CA SER A 77 -2.97 -16.32 8.96
C SER A 77 -1.68 -16.13 8.16
N PHE A 78 -1.40 -17.05 7.23
CA PHE A 78 -0.21 -16.98 6.39
C PHE A 78 -0.25 -15.73 5.48
N VAL A 79 -1.40 -15.51 4.82
CA VAL A 79 -1.57 -14.38 3.90
C VAL A 79 -1.49 -13.06 4.64
N TRP A 80 -2.18 -12.92 5.79
CA TRP A 80 -2.10 -11.70 6.60
C TRP A 80 -0.68 -11.38 7.05
N SER A 81 0.05 -12.37 7.56
CA SER A 81 1.45 -12.16 7.94
C SER A 81 2.31 -11.65 6.79
N PHE A 82 2.03 -12.13 5.57
CA PHE A 82 2.71 -11.65 4.37
C PHE A 82 2.28 -10.23 3.98
N LEU A 83 0.97 -9.93 4.10
CA LEU A 83 0.42 -8.61 3.79
C LEU A 83 0.95 -7.52 4.71
N ASP A 84 1.19 -7.80 5.97
CA ASP A 84 1.78 -6.88 6.94
C ASP A 84 3.15 -6.36 6.49
N TYR A 85 3.99 -7.27 6.01
CA TYR A 85 5.28 -6.90 5.43
C TYR A 85 5.10 -6.12 4.12
N MET A 86 4.20 -6.59 3.25
CA MET A 86 3.96 -5.99 1.94
C MET A 86 3.40 -4.58 2.04
N SER A 87 2.51 -4.28 3.01
CA SER A 87 1.97 -2.93 3.22
C SER A 87 3.09 -1.95 3.59
N THR A 88 3.97 -2.33 4.52
CA THR A 88 5.15 -1.53 4.88
C THR A 88 6.07 -1.32 3.67
N ALA A 89 6.38 -2.37 2.91
CA ALA A 89 7.22 -2.29 1.72
C ALA A 89 6.60 -1.39 0.65
N PHE A 90 5.29 -1.48 0.45
CA PHE A 90 4.54 -0.68 -0.49
C PHE A 90 4.63 0.83 -0.17
N VAL A 91 4.40 1.24 1.08
CA VAL A 91 4.54 2.64 1.51
C VAL A 91 5.97 3.13 1.28
N VAL A 92 6.97 2.35 1.69
CA VAL A 92 8.39 2.69 1.54
C VAL A 92 8.77 2.86 0.06
N VAL A 93 8.35 1.94 -0.82
CA VAL A 93 8.62 2.04 -2.27
C VAL A 93 7.90 3.23 -2.88
N GLY A 94 6.69 3.55 -2.44
CA GLY A 94 5.95 4.73 -2.89
C GLY A 94 6.66 6.05 -2.54
N VAL A 95 7.13 6.19 -1.30
CA VAL A 95 7.91 7.36 -0.87
C VAL A 95 9.25 7.43 -1.60
N TYR A 96 9.93 6.30 -1.78
CA TYR A 96 11.15 6.21 -2.59
C TYR A 96 10.91 6.65 -4.03
N PHE A 97 9.83 6.18 -4.65
CA PHE A 97 9.42 6.60 -5.99
C PHE A 97 9.20 8.11 -6.08
N PHE A 98 8.48 8.69 -5.10
CA PHE A 98 8.27 10.13 -5.02
C PHE A 98 9.59 10.89 -4.98
N LEU A 99 10.55 10.47 -4.17
CA LEU A 99 11.86 11.11 -4.07
C LEU A 99 12.64 11.03 -5.40
N CYS A 100 12.67 9.84 -6.03
CA CYS A 100 13.33 9.65 -7.32
C CYS A 100 12.72 10.54 -8.41
N LEU A 101 11.39 10.68 -8.40
CA LEU A 101 10.66 11.53 -9.33
C LEU A 101 11.05 13.02 -9.16
N ILE A 102 10.99 13.52 -7.93
CA ILE A 102 11.26 14.93 -7.63
C ILE A 102 12.74 15.30 -7.85
N LEU A 103 13.65 14.38 -7.53
CA LEU A 103 15.08 14.58 -7.73
C LEU A 103 15.53 14.31 -9.17
N GLU A 104 14.67 13.73 -10.02
CA GLU A 104 14.97 13.31 -11.41
C GLU A 104 16.17 12.35 -11.50
N ARG A 105 16.47 11.67 -10.41
CA ARG A 105 17.60 10.74 -10.28
C ARG A 105 17.36 9.76 -9.14
N ASP A 106 18.16 8.72 -9.12
CA ASP A 106 18.22 7.83 -7.96
C ASP A 106 18.73 8.58 -6.71
N VAL A 107 18.21 8.19 -5.56
CA VAL A 107 18.65 8.72 -4.28
C VAL A 107 20.05 8.20 -3.92
N SER A 108 20.76 8.91 -3.04
CA SER A 108 22.06 8.49 -2.59
C SER A 108 22.03 7.13 -1.87
N PHE A 109 23.13 6.40 -1.90
CA PHE A 109 23.25 5.08 -1.27
C PHE A 109 22.81 5.06 0.21
N PRO A 110 23.21 6.03 1.08
CA PRO A 110 22.73 6.04 2.47
C PRO A 110 21.21 6.15 2.60
N VAL A 111 20.58 6.97 1.75
CA VAL A 111 19.12 7.13 1.75
C VAL A 111 18.44 5.82 1.30
N ARG A 112 18.99 5.14 0.31
CA ARG A 112 18.49 3.83 -0.12
C ARG A 112 18.59 2.80 1.01
N MET A 113 19.72 2.75 1.71
CA MET A 113 19.93 1.86 2.87
C MET A 113 18.96 2.19 4.01
N PHE A 114 18.64 3.47 4.23
CA PHE A 114 17.62 3.90 5.19
C PHE A 114 16.24 3.33 4.83
N PHE A 115 15.81 3.42 3.57
CA PHE A 115 14.52 2.85 3.13
C PHE A 115 14.48 1.32 3.27
N ILE A 116 15.55 0.62 2.93
CA ILE A 116 15.65 -0.82 3.16
C ILE A 116 15.58 -1.11 4.67
N GLY A 117 16.31 -0.36 5.49
CA GLY A 117 16.32 -0.53 6.95
C GLY A 117 14.94 -0.39 7.59
N ILE A 118 14.10 0.52 7.08
CA ILE A 118 12.72 0.70 7.55
C ILE A 118 11.84 -0.54 7.28
N THR A 119 12.10 -1.33 6.26
CA THR A 119 11.29 -2.54 6.01
C THR A 119 11.69 -3.72 6.89
N LEU A 120 12.90 -3.72 7.48
CA LEU A 120 13.43 -4.85 8.24
C LEU A 120 12.62 -5.22 9.49
N PRO A 121 12.17 -4.29 10.35
CA PRO A 121 11.37 -4.66 11.53
C PRO A 121 10.10 -5.43 11.16
N ALA A 122 9.34 -4.97 10.17
CA ALA A 122 8.16 -5.68 9.69
C ALA A 122 8.53 -7.06 9.14
N PHE A 123 9.62 -7.17 8.36
CA PHE A 123 10.12 -8.44 7.84
C PHE A 123 10.44 -9.44 8.97
N PHE A 124 11.19 -9.02 10.00
CA PHE A 124 11.55 -9.90 11.09
C PHE A 124 10.35 -10.35 11.92
N VAL A 125 9.38 -9.47 12.18
CA VAL A 125 8.14 -9.83 12.88
C VAL A 125 7.33 -10.85 12.09
N THR A 126 7.23 -10.66 10.76
CA THR A 126 6.56 -11.60 9.86
C THR A 126 7.25 -12.97 9.84
N VAL A 127 8.57 -12.98 9.65
CA VAL A 127 9.33 -14.25 9.61
C VAL A 127 9.34 -14.98 10.95
N ALA A 128 9.30 -14.24 12.06
CA ALA A 128 9.18 -14.83 13.40
C ALA A 128 7.78 -15.41 13.68
N GLY A 129 6.78 -15.18 12.80
CA GLY A 129 5.43 -15.70 12.96
C GLY A 129 4.65 -15.08 14.11
N VAL A 130 5.03 -13.86 14.55
CA VAL A 130 4.40 -13.14 15.67
C VAL A 130 3.64 -11.91 15.21
N SER A 131 3.37 -11.78 13.92
CA SER A 131 2.65 -10.64 13.34
C SER A 131 1.18 -10.61 13.76
N ILE A 132 0.54 -11.77 13.91
CA ILE A 132 -0.84 -11.91 14.30
C ILE A 132 -0.91 -12.35 15.77
N HIS A 133 -1.72 -11.63 16.55
CA HIS A 133 -1.94 -11.93 17.97
C HIS A 133 -3.18 -12.78 18.19
N GLU A 134 -4.30 -12.42 17.56
CA GLU A 134 -5.60 -13.08 17.68
C GLU A 134 -6.39 -12.99 16.37
N PHE A 135 -7.54 -13.67 16.33
CA PHE A 135 -8.52 -13.52 15.25
C PHE A 135 -9.85 -13.09 15.84
N TYR A 136 -10.42 -12.05 15.23
CA TYR A 136 -11.79 -11.63 15.51
C TYR A 136 -12.76 -12.57 14.79
N GLN A 137 -13.28 -13.52 15.52
CA GLN A 137 -14.06 -14.65 14.98
C GLN A 137 -15.29 -14.27 14.13
N PRO A 138 -16.09 -13.22 14.44
CA PRO A 138 -17.29 -12.92 13.66
C PRO A 138 -17.03 -12.67 12.18
N VAL A 139 -15.87 -12.10 11.84
CA VAL A 139 -15.49 -11.79 10.44
C VAL A 139 -14.16 -12.43 10.03
N CYS A 140 -13.58 -13.25 10.90
CA CYS A 140 -12.26 -13.86 10.70
C CYS A 140 -11.14 -12.86 10.35
N GLU A 141 -11.24 -11.66 10.88
CA GLU A 141 -10.21 -10.66 10.77
C GLU A 141 -9.01 -11.02 11.65
N ALA A 142 -7.83 -10.94 11.08
CA ALA A 142 -6.61 -11.15 11.82
C ALA A 142 -6.28 -9.88 12.64
N LEU A 143 -6.17 -10.02 13.96
CA LEU A 143 -5.73 -8.94 14.83
C LEU A 143 -4.21 -8.93 14.89
N GLU A 144 -3.64 -7.87 14.36
CA GLU A 144 -2.20 -7.69 14.32
C GLU A 144 -1.60 -7.46 15.71
N ASN A 145 -0.33 -7.82 15.83
CA ASN A 145 0.45 -7.46 17.00
C ASN A 145 0.53 -5.92 17.13
N THR A 146 0.25 -5.40 18.32
CA THR A 146 0.27 -3.95 18.63
C THR A 146 1.57 -3.26 18.20
N PHE A 147 2.72 -3.95 18.30
CA PHE A 147 3.98 -3.39 17.80
C PHE A 147 3.92 -3.15 16.29
N LEU A 148 3.43 -4.11 15.53
CA LEU A 148 3.38 -4.03 14.06
C LEU A 148 2.40 -2.95 13.60
N THR A 149 1.22 -2.88 14.21
CA THR A 149 0.22 -1.81 13.94
C THR A 149 0.82 -0.42 14.16
N ASN A 150 1.46 -0.20 15.33
CA ASN A 150 2.11 1.08 15.62
C ASN A 150 3.29 1.36 14.69
N TYR A 151 4.01 0.32 14.28
CA TYR A 151 5.13 0.45 13.36
C TYR A 151 4.67 0.85 11.96
N LYS A 152 3.61 0.25 11.43
CA LYS A 152 3.00 0.63 10.15
C LYS A 152 2.56 2.10 10.17
N LEU A 153 1.82 2.50 11.20
CA LEU A 153 1.42 3.89 11.39
C LEU A 153 2.62 4.85 11.45
N PHE A 154 3.69 4.47 12.15
CA PHE A 154 4.94 5.25 12.16
C PHE A 154 5.53 5.41 10.76
N VAL A 155 5.58 4.34 9.95
CA VAL A 155 6.11 4.39 8.58
C VAL A 155 5.24 5.27 7.67
N GLU A 156 3.94 5.21 7.80
CA GLU A 156 2.99 6.06 7.06
C GLU A 156 3.17 7.55 7.42
N VAL A 157 3.20 7.88 8.71
CA VAL A 157 3.44 9.25 9.19
C VAL A 157 4.78 9.76 8.71
N LEU A 158 5.84 8.93 8.80
CA LEU A 158 7.16 9.27 8.29
C LEU A 158 7.13 9.56 6.77
N GLY A 159 6.40 8.75 6.02
CA GLY A 159 6.17 8.96 4.58
C GLY A 159 5.50 10.29 4.29
N ILE A 160 4.43 10.61 5.01
CA ILE A 160 3.71 11.89 4.92
C ILE A 160 4.66 13.06 5.22
N VAL A 161 5.45 12.98 6.27
CA VAL A 161 6.43 14.01 6.67
C VAL A 161 7.48 14.20 5.58
N ILE A 162 8.05 13.13 5.03
CA ILE A 162 9.04 13.21 3.95
C ILE A 162 8.44 13.89 2.70
N ILE A 163 7.24 13.44 2.27
CA ILE A 163 6.55 14.03 1.12
C ILE A 163 6.26 15.51 1.34
N THR A 164 5.81 15.89 2.53
CA THR A 164 5.48 17.27 2.87
C THR A 164 6.72 18.16 2.89
N ILE A 165 7.79 17.72 3.56
CA ILE A 165 9.02 18.53 3.67
C ILE A 165 9.72 18.65 2.31
N VAL A 166 9.98 17.52 1.64
CA VAL A 166 10.71 17.53 0.36
C VAL A 166 9.84 18.16 -0.74
N GLY A 167 8.56 17.83 -0.78
CA GLY A 167 7.60 18.43 -1.72
C GLY A 167 7.47 19.94 -1.49
N GLY A 168 7.27 20.37 -0.25
CA GLY A 168 7.17 21.80 0.09
C GLY A 168 8.43 22.60 -0.29
N TYR A 169 9.61 22.05 0.03
CA TYR A 169 10.88 22.67 -0.36
C TYR A 169 10.99 22.80 -1.89
N GLN A 170 10.78 21.73 -2.61
CA GLN A 170 10.87 21.72 -4.07
C GLN A 170 9.74 22.54 -4.74
N PHE A 171 8.59 22.66 -4.10
CA PHE A 171 7.51 23.53 -4.58
C PHE A 171 7.89 25.02 -4.52
N GLN A 172 8.57 25.44 -3.46
CA GLN A 172 9.04 26.82 -3.32
C GLN A 172 10.14 27.17 -4.32
N PHE A 173 11.14 26.29 -4.46
CA PHE A 173 12.36 26.56 -5.21
C PHE A 173 12.41 25.94 -6.61
N GLY A 174 11.43 25.07 -6.93
CA GLY A 174 11.36 24.38 -8.21
C GLY A 174 10.77 25.23 -9.34
N ASN A 175 11.03 24.80 -10.57
CA ASN A 175 10.42 25.38 -11.77
C ASN A 175 8.94 24.99 -11.88
N THR A 176 8.24 25.56 -12.86
CA THR A 176 6.79 25.32 -13.07
C THR A 176 6.46 23.83 -13.31
N VAL A 177 7.34 23.09 -13.97
CA VAL A 177 7.17 21.65 -14.23
C VAL A 177 7.22 20.88 -12.91
N LYS A 178 8.26 21.12 -12.09
CA LYS A 178 8.39 20.48 -10.77
C LYS A 178 7.22 20.81 -9.85
N ARG A 179 6.75 22.05 -9.83
CA ARG A 179 5.55 22.43 -9.04
C ARG A 179 4.33 21.63 -9.43
N ARG A 180 4.09 21.43 -10.73
CA ARG A 180 2.98 20.58 -11.22
C ARG A 180 3.19 19.12 -10.82
N GLN A 181 4.39 18.57 -10.96
CA GLN A 181 4.71 17.21 -10.53
C GLN A 181 4.42 17.02 -9.03
N ILE A 182 4.87 17.95 -8.18
CA ILE A 182 4.65 17.89 -6.73
C ILE A 182 3.16 17.93 -6.41
N LEU A 183 2.39 18.83 -7.03
CA LEU A 183 0.95 18.92 -6.80
C LEU A 183 0.23 17.62 -7.18
N PHE A 184 0.54 17.04 -8.33
CA PHE A 184 -0.13 15.82 -8.78
C PHE A 184 0.37 14.59 -8.04
N PHE A 185 1.67 14.37 -7.96
CA PHE A 185 2.23 13.17 -7.34
C PHE A 185 2.28 13.26 -5.82
N GLY A 186 2.86 14.34 -5.31
CA GLY A 186 2.96 14.55 -3.87
C GLY A 186 1.59 14.68 -3.23
N GLY A 187 0.69 15.43 -3.85
CA GLY A 187 -0.68 15.59 -3.41
C GLY A 187 -1.46 14.26 -3.45
N ALA A 188 -1.35 13.53 -4.55
CA ALA A 188 -2.01 12.22 -4.69
C ALA A 188 -1.46 11.19 -3.67
N MET A 189 -0.14 11.12 -3.49
CA MET A 189 0.49 10.23 -2.53
C MET A 189 0.17 10.62 -1.08
N PHE A 190 0.17 11.91 -0.78
CA PHE A 190 -0.24 12.43 0.52
C PHE A 190 -1.69 12.04 0.84
N LEU A 191 -2.62 12.29 -0.08
CA LEU A 191 -4.03 11.94 0.10
C LEU A 191 -4.22 10.43 0.22
N PHE A 192 -3.50 9.64 -0.56
CA PHE A 192 -3.56 8.19 -0.45
C PHE A 192 -3.14 7.71 0.93
N LEU A 193 -1.96 8.11 1.42
CA LEU A 193 -1.47 7.72 2.75
C LEU A 193 -2.39 8.22 3.87
N LEU A 194 -2.92 9.44 3.74
CA LEU A 194 -3.85 9.98 4.72
C LEU A 194 -5.16 9.20 4.78
N ILE A 195 -5.76 8.90 3.63
CA ILE A 195 -7.03 8.16 3.57
C ILE A 195 -6.81 6.74 4.07
N PHE A 196 -5.74 6.07 3.63
CA PHE A 196 -5.42 4.71 4.04
C PHE A 196 -5.20 4.63 5.56
N GLY A 197 -4.33 5.47 6.12
CA GLY A 197 -4.08 5.48 7.56
C GLY A 197 -5.30 5.89 8.39
N VAL A 198 -6.13 6.83 7.91
CA VAL A 198 -7.37 7.21 8.62
C VAL A 198 -8.38 6.07 8.59
N THR A 199 -8.56 5.38 7.47
CA THR A 199 -9.51 4.25 7.39
C THR A 199 -9.05 3.07 8.23
N GLU A 200 -7.75 2.75 8.25
CA GLU A 200 -7.18 1.70 9.10
C GLU A 200 -7.36 2.05 10.59
N TYR A 201 -7.08 3.30 10.98
CA TYR A 201 -7.32 3.76 12.35
C TYR A 201 -8.80 3.70 12.74
N LEU A 202 -9.70 4.18 11.87
CA LEU A 202 -11.14 4.13 12.14
C LEU A 202 -11.63 2.68 12.26
N ALA A 203 -11.19 1.79 11.38
CA ALA A 203 -11.53 0.37 11.44
C ALA A 203 -11.12 -0.23 12.79
N SER A 204 -9.90 0.06 13.25
CA SER A 204 -9.38 -0.46 14.52
C SER A 204 -10.08 0.10 15.77
N VAL A 205 -10.65 1.32 15.70
CA VAL A 205 -11.35 1.95 16.85
C VAL A 205 -12.83 1.59 16.88
N THR A 206 -13.44 1.36 15.71
CA THR A 206 -14.88 1.11 15.60
C THR A 206 -15.25 -0.37 15.46
N ASP A 207 -14.25 -1.25 15.29
CA ASP A 207 -14.40 -2.67 14.94
C ASP A 207 -15.22 -2.89 13.64
N VAL A 208 -15.26 -1.87 12.75
CA VAL A 208 -15.95 -1.91 11.46
C VAL A 208 -14.90 -1.97 10.34
N TYR A 209 -14.38 -3.15 10.08
CA TYR A 209 -13.28 -3.39 9.14
C TYR A 209 -13.66 -3.16 7.68
N GLU A 210 -14.95 -3.18 7.34
CA GLU A 210 -15.46 -2.90 5.99
C GLU A 210 -15.13 -1.47 5.51
N ILE A 211 -14.82 -0.55 6.43
CA ILE A 211 -14.39 0.81 6.09
C ILE A 211 -13.14 0.76 5.19
N ASN A 212 -12.25 -0.20 5.42
CA ASN A 212 -11.03 -0.37 4.63
C ASN A 212 -11.32 -0.73 3.17
N LEU A 213 -12.39 -1.45 2.87
CA LEU A 213 -12.76 -1.84 1.51
C LEU A 213 -13.06 -0.63 0.61
N TYR A 214 -13.61 0.44 1.18
CA TYR A 214 -13.94 1.65 0.42
C TYR A 214 -12.69 2.46 0.07
N SER A 215 -11.66 2.45 0.91
CA SER A 215 -10.40 3.15 0.64
C SER A 215 -9.67 2.58 -0.58
N LEU A 216 -9.82 1.29 -0.83
CA LEU A 216 -9.19 0.60 -1.96
C LEU A 216 -9.72 1.07 -3.32
N LEU A 217 -10.97 1.53 -3.40
CA LEU A 217 -11.55 2.06 -4.63
C LEU A 217 -10.95 3.40 -5.07
N ILE A 218 -10.31 4.15 -4.17
CA ILE A 218 -9.67 5.43 -4.47
C ILE A 218 -8.33 5.22 -5.18
N LEU A 219 -7.69 4.10 -4.94
CA LEU A 219 -6.34 3.84 -5.42
C LEU A 219 -6.20 3.74 -6.95
N PRO A 220 -7.14 3.16 -7.72
CA PRO A 220 -7.09 3.22 -9.18
C PRO A 220 -7.03 4.65 -9.71
N VAL A 221 -7.77 5.58 -9.07
CA VAL A 221 -7.75 6.99 -9.43
C VAL A 221 -6.37 7.58 -9.20
N PHE A 222 -5.76 7.26 -8.06
CA PHE A 222 -4.39 7.65 -7.75
C PHE A 222 -3.38 7.13 -8.80
N LEU A 223 -3.43 5.84 -9.13
CA LEU A 223 -2.53 5.25 -10.13
C LEU A 223 -2.74 5.84 -11.53
N LEU A 224 -3.98 6.15 -11.91
CA LEU A 224 -4.29 6.81 -13.18
C LEU A 224 -3.70 8.23 -13.22
N ILE A 225 -3.84 9.02 -12.15
CA ILE A 225 -3.24 10.36 -12.05
C ILE A 225 -1.71 10.28 -12.23
N ILE A 226 -1.07 9.33 -11.55
CA ILE A 226 0.37 9.13 -11.68
C ILE A 226 0.75 8.75 -13.11
N THR A 227 0.08 7.75 -13.69
CA THR A 227 0.36 7.30 -15.06
C THR A 227 0.19 8.42 -16.08
N PHE A 228 -0.91 9.17 -15.97
CA PHE A 228 -1.15 10.35 -16.83
C PHE A 228 -0.01 11.37 -16.71
N SER A 229 0.43 11.63 -15.50
CA SER A 229 1.49 12.60 -15.25
C SER A 229 2.84 12.13 -15.82
N ILE A 230 3.22 10.86 -15.61
CA ILE A 230 4.46 10.29 -16.19
C ILE A 230 4.44 10.37 -17.71
N THR A 231 3.30 10.06 -18.34
CA THR A 231 3.20 10.01 -19.80
C THR A 231 3.14 11.38 -20.47
N ASN A 232 2.57 12.40 -19.81
CA ASN A 232 2.34 13.71 -20.40
C ASN A 232 3.31 14.80 -19.95
N LEU A 233 3.97 14.63 -18.82
CA LEU A 233 4.98 15.60 -18.33
C LEU A 233 6.39 15.31 -18.82
N GLN A 234 6.56 14.37 -19.77
CA GLN A 234 7.85 13.99 -20.39
C GLN A 234 8.95 13.71 -19.35
N ILE A 235 8.62 12.86 -18.39
CA ILE A 235 9.57 12.42 -17.36
C ILE A 235 10.30 11.17 -17.84
#